data_03084b1f5b2c43f0eb4f3067678125a9
#
_entry.id   03084b1f5b2c43f0eb4f3067678125a9
#
_cell.length_a   1.000
_cell.length_b   1.000
_cell.length_c   1.000
_cell.angle_alpha   90.00
_cell.angle_beta   90.00
_cell.angle_gamma   90.00
#
_symmetry.space_group_name_H-M   'P 1'
#
loop_
_entity.id
_entity.type
_entity.pdbx_description
1 polymer ?
#
loop_
_entity_poly.entity_id
_entity_poly.type
_entity_poly.pdbx_seq_one_letter_code
_entity_poly.pdbx_strand_id
1 'polypeptide(L)'
;MHEHNGFNLVYLTETDPRGSMGLAGKTVGGSGSWPGALRAIDVKTAKPAWRHEWPGVNGGGGSGGILATAGKLLFTGDASGNFVAFDATNGNPLWHSRIGGLTNAPETFAIDGRQYVLVAVGDTLYAFALGQ
;
A
#
# COMPACT_ATOMS: atom_id res chain seq x y z
N MET A 1 3.97 -3.96 -6.40
CA MET A 1 2.56 -3.51 -6.29
C MET A 1 1.99 -3.94 -4.95
N HIS A 2 1.07 -3.14 -4.40
CA HIS A 2 0.28 -3.57 -3.26
C HIS A 2 -0.81 -4.55 -3.70
N GLU A 3 -0.99 -5.61 -2.93
CA GLU A 3 -2.06 -6.57 -3.06
C GLU A 3 -3.05 -6.34 -1.92
N HIS A 4 -4.29 -6.01 -2.27
CA HIS A 4 -5.39 -5.85 -1.33
C HIS A 4 -6.35 -7.02 -1.50
N ASN A 5 -6.60 -7.74 -0.43
CA ASN A 5 -7.43 -8.95 -0.44
C ASN A 5 -8.71 -8.70 0.35
N GLY A 6 -9.79 -8.43 -0.35
CA GLY A 6 -11.10 -8.24 0.26
C GLY A 6 -12.22 -8.32 -0.76
N PHE A 7 -13.41 -8.50 -0.27
CA PHE A 7 -14.62 -8.42 -1.08
C PHE A 7 -15.74 -7.69 -0.33
N ASN A 8 -16.58 -7.05 -1.10
CA ASN A 8 -17.87 -6.58 -0.64
C ASN A 8 -18.95 -7.30 -1.44
N LEU A 9 -19.84 -7.99 -0.74
CA LEU A 9 -21.02 -8.58 -1.33
C LEU A 9 -22.23 -7.75 -0.92
N VAL A 10 -22.91 -7.20 -1.90
CA VAL A 10 -24.15 -6.44 -1.71
C VAL A 10 -25.21 -7.06 -2.61
N TYR A 11 -26.35 -7.42 -2.04
CA TYR A 11 -27.50 -7.87 -2.82
C TYR A 11 -28.74 -7.07 -2.46
N LEU A 12 -29.56 -6.86 -3.48
CA LEU A 12 -30.79 -6.12 -3.37
C LEU A 12 -31.87 -7.01 -2.75
N THR A 13 -32.46 -6.59 -1.65
CA THR A 13 -33.57 -7.30 -1.00
C THR A 13 -34.95 -6.77 -1.42
N GLU A 14 -34.99 -5.49 -1.81
CA GLU A 14 -36.22 -4.84 -2.30
C GLU A 14 -35.82 -4.00 -3.51
N THR A 15 -36.60 -4.08 -4.58
CA THR A 15 -36.42 -3.24 -5.77
C THR A 15 -36.94 -1.83 -5.54
N ASP A 16 -36.36 -0.85 -6.19
CA ASP A 16 -36.89 0.50 -6.21
C ASP A 16 -38.24 0.48 -6.96
N PRO A 17 -39.34 0.87 -6.31
CA PRO A 17 -40.64 0.90 -6.95
C PRO A 17 -40.72 1.85 -8.16
N ARG A 18 -39.77 2.77 -8.32
CA ARG A 18 -39.66 3.66 -9.48
C ARG A 18 -38.95 3.01 -10.68
N GLY A 19 -38.48 1.78 -10.53
CA GLY A 19 -37.82 1.04 -11.63
C GLY A 19 -36.44 1.54 -11.98
N SER A 20 -35.78 2.31 -11.12
CA SER A 20 -34.39 2.70 -11.35
C SER A 20 -33.46 1.51 -11.14
N MET A 21 -32.69 1.16 -12.14
CA MET A 21 -31.83 -0.02 -12.25
C MET A 21 -30.86 -0.18 -11.07
N GLY A 22 -31.33 -0.67 -9.91
CA GLY A 22 -30.49 -1.06 -8.79
C GLY A 22 -29.80 0.07 -8.03
N LEU A 23 -30.15 1.33 -8.30
CA LEU A 23 -29.55 2.50 -7.64
C LEU A 23 -30.29 2.91 -6.36
N ALA A 24 -31.46 2.37 -6.12
CA ALA A 24 -32.24 2.58 -4.91
C ALA A 24 -32.95 1.28 -4.52
N GLY A 25 -33.40 1.21 -3.28
CA GLY A 25 -33.99 0.02 -2.71
C GLY A 25 -33.26 -0.38 -1.42
N LYS A 26 -33.73 -1.46 -0.82
CA LYS A 26 -33.08 -1.99 0.39
C LYS A 26 -32.05 -3.03 0.03
N THR A 27 -30.87 -2.86 0.58
CA THR A 27 -29.76 -3.78 0.37
C THR A 27 -29.33 -4.44 1.67
N VAL A 28 -28.84 -5.67 1.55
CA VAL A 28 -28.13 -6.36 2.61
C VAL A 28 -26.77 -6.75 2.03
N GLY A 29 -25.72 -6.55 2.82
CA GLY A 29 -24.38 -6.84 2.37
C GLY A 29 -23.53 -7.47 3.45
N GLY A 30 -22.45 -8.07 3.00
CA GLY A 30 -21.39 -8.59 3.83
C GLY A 30 -20.03 -8.26 3.21
N SER A 31 -19.02 -8.20 4.03
CA SER A 31 -17.64 -8.02 3.57
C SER A 31 -16.72 -9.02 4.25
N GLY A 32 -15.67 -9.38 3.55
CA GLY A 32 -14.60 -10.18 4.10
C GLY A 32 -13.26 -9.64 3.61
N SER A 33 -12.23 -9.89 4.39
CA SER A 33 -10.88 -9.46 4.04
C SER A 33 -9.85 -10.46 4.56
N TRP A 34 -8.75 -10.56 3.84
CA TRP A 34 -7.58 -11.35 4.18
C TRP A 34 -6.35 -10.46 4.22
N PRO A 35 -5.24 -10.92 4.82
CA PRO A 35 -3.99 -10.17 4.80
C PRO A 35 -3.59 -9.79 3.38
N GLY A 36 -3.24 -8.53 3.19
CA GLY A 36 -2.67 -8.04 1.95
C GLY A 36 -1.18 -8.33 1.85
N ALA A 37 -0.57 -7.95 0.75
CA ALA A 37 0.85 -8.17 0.52
C ALA A 37 1.48 -7.07 -0.32
N LEU A 38 2.80 -6.95 -0.23
CA LEU A 38 3.64 -6.30 -1.21
C LEU A 38 4.17 -7.36 -2.17
N ARG A 39 3.97 -7.17 -3.48
CA ARG A 39 4.35 -8.16 -4.49
C ARG A 39 5.20 -7.52 -5.58
N ALA A 40 6.31 -8.16 -5.93
CA ALA A 40 7.04 -7.88 -7.15
C ALA A 40 6.65 -8.87 -8.25
N ILE A 41 6.47 -8.35 -9.46
CA ILE A 41 6.14 -9.13 -10.64
C ILE A 41 7.23 -8.89 -11.67
N ASP A 42 7.81 -9.96 -12.17
CA ASP A 42 8.73 -9.92 -13.30
C ASP A 42 7.97 -9.52 -14.58
N VAL A 43 8.35 -8.39 -15.18
CA VAL A 43 7.62 -7.82 -16.33
C VAL A 43 7.76 -8.64 -17.60
N LYS A 44 8.79 -9.50 -17.72
CA LYS A 44 9.01 -10.33 -18.91
C LYS A 44 8.20 -11.61 -18.85
N THR A 45 8.06 -12.18 -17.66
CA THR A 45 7.40 -13.48 -17.47
C THR A 45 6.00 -13.36 -16.90
N ALA A 46 5.62 -12.17 -16.41
CA ALA A 46 4.40 -11.90 -15.65
C ALA A 46 4.23 -12.78 -14.39
N LYS A 47 5.32 -13.39 -13.91
CA LYS A 47 5.30 -14.22 -12.72
C LYS A 47 5.70 -13.42 -11.48
N PRO A 48 5.17 -13.77 -10.29
CA PRO A 48 5.67 -13.21 -9.05
C PRO A 48 7.16 -13.54 -8.86
N ALA A 49 7.98 -12.50 -8.62
CA ALA A 49 9.38 -12.66 -8.26
C ALA A 49 9.52 -12.89 -6.74
N TRP A 50 8.76 -12.15 -5.95
CA TRP A 50 8.65 -12.33 -4.51
C TRP A 50 7.32 -11.73 -3.98
N ARG A 51 6.96 -12.13 -2.75
CA ARG A 51 5.76 -11.66 -2.05
C ARG A 51 6.05 -11.52 -0.56
N HIS A 52 5.79 -10.34 -0.01
CA HIS A 52 5.86 -10.03 1.41
C HIS A 52 4.45 -9.81 1.95
N GLU A 53 3.99 -10.66 2.85
CA GLU A 53 2.70 -10.52 3.51
C GLU A 53 2.75 -9.47 4.62
N TRP A 54 1.68 -8.70 4.76
CA TRP A 54 1.51 -7.76 5.86
C TRP A 54 0.91 -8.49 7.06
N PRO A 55 1.68 -8.78 8.11
CA PRO A 55 1.16 -9.53 9.24
C PRO A 55 0.12 -8.73 10.02
N GLY A 56 -0.95 -9.41 10.43
CA GLY A 56 -1.94 -8.86 11.36
C GLY A 56 -2.92 -7.84 10.76
N VAL A 57 -2.89 -7.62 9.45
CA VAL A 57 -3.76 -6.63 8.77
C VAL A 57 -4.67 -7.32 7.77
N ASN A 58 -5.95 -7.37 8.08
CA ASN A 58 -6.95 -7.87 7.16
C ASN A 58 -7.40 -6.78 6.19
N GLY A 59 -7.47 -7.10 4.90
CA GLY A 59 -8.01 -6.27 3.84
C GLY A 59 -7.10 -5.17 3.31
N GLY A 60 -6.05 -4.80 4.02
CA GLY A 60 -5.11 -3.77 3.59
C GLY A 60 -3.68 -4.30 3.57
N GLY A 61 -2.90 -3.87 2.61
CA GLY A 61 -1.51 -4.29 2.50
C GLY A 61 -0.53 -3.17 2.70
N GLY A 62 -0.78 -2.03 2.15
CA GLY A 62 0.11 -0.90 2.23
C GLY A 62 -0.65 0.41 2.22
N SER A 63 0.02 1.48 2.54
CA SER A 63 -0.52 2.82 2.46
C SER A 63 0.39 3.72 1.62
N GLY A 64 -0.21 4.69 0.95
CA GLY A 64 0.50 5.55 0.01
C GLY A 64 0.98 4.79 -1.24
N GLY A 65 1.98 5.33 -1.90
CA GLY A 65 2.59 4.74 -3.09
C GLY A 65 3.87 3.96 -2.79
N ILE A 66 4.57 3.60 -3.84
CA ILE A 66 5.82 2.84 -3.77
C ILE A 66 6.91 3.63 -4.50
N LEU A 67 8.04 3.85 -3.85
CA LEU A 67 9.25 4.38 -4.45
C LEU A 67 10.28 3.25 -4.59
N ALA A 68 10.77 3.03 -5.81
CA ALA A 68 11.91 2.15 -6.05
C ALA A 68 13.12 3.00 -6.49
N THR A 69 14.29 2.66 -5.97
CA THR A 69 15.53 3.39 -6.24
C THR A 69 16.53 2.57 -7.06
N ALA A 70 17.46 3.25 -7.73
CA ALA A 70 18.55 2.60 -8.44
C ALA A 70 19.46 1.73 -7.52
N GLY A 71 19.53 2.07 -6.23
CA GLY A 71 20.24 1.31 -5.21
C GLY A 71 19.50 0.05 -4.75
N LYS A 72 18.46 -0.39 -5.45
CA LYS A 72 17.66 -1.58 -5.13
C LYS A 72 16.92 -1.49 -3.77
N LEU A 73 16.63 -0.29 -3.32
CA LEU A 73 15.74 -0.06 -2.19
C LEU A 73 14.33 0.22 -2.70
N LEU A 74 13.35 -0.26 -1.95
CA LEU A 74 11.95 0.00 -2.17
C LEU A 74 11.35 0.58 -0.88
N PHE A 75 10.69 1.73 -0.99
CA PHE A 75 10.06 2.41 0.14
C PHE A 75 8.55 2.43 -0.03
N THR A 76 7.84 2.12 1.04
CA THR A 76 6.37 2.21 1.08
C THR A 76 5.88 2.24 2.52
N GLY A 77 4.59 2.53 2.72
CA GLY A 77 3.93 2.40 4.01
C GLY A 77 3.21 1.07 4.16
N ASP A 78 3.11 0.60 5.40
CA ASP A 78 2.21 -0.48 5.77
C ASP A 78 0.89 0.05 6.34
N ALA A 79 -0.10 -0.82 6.50
CA ALA A 79 -1.39 -0.44 7.06
C ALA A 79 -1.36 -0.23 8.60
N SER A 80 -0.25 -0.56 9.25
CA SER A 80 -0.02 -0.32 10.69
C SER A 80 0.60 1.05 10.96
N GLY A 81 0.89 1.82 9.91
CA GLY A 81 1.48 3.15 10.01
C GLY A 81 3.00 3.15 10.10
N ASN A 82 3.66 2.11 9.61
CA ASN A 82 5.10 2.12 9.46
C ASN A 82 5.50 2.56 8.05
N PHE A 83 6.50 3.40 7.95
CA PHE A 83 7.25 3.64 6.72
C PHE A 83 8.40 2.64 6.68
N VAL A 84 8.47 1.85 5.62
CA VAL A 84 9.34 0.67 5.54
C VAL A 84 10.26 0.76 4.31
N ALA A 85 11.52 0.42 4.50
CA ALA A 85 12.48 0.18 3.43
C ALA A 85 12.68 -1.32 3.24
N PHE A 86 12.57 -1.78 2.00
CA PHE A 86 12.77 -3.17 1.60
C PHE A 86 13.94 -3.31 0.63
N ASP A 87 14.56 -4.47 0.62
CA ASP A 87 15.37 -4.91 -0.49
C ASP A 87 14.45 -5.23 -1.69
N ALA A 88 14.56 -4.46 -2.75
CA ALA A 88 13.73 -4.63 -3.94
C ALA A 88 13.96 -5.96 -4.67
N THR A 89 15.06 -6.65 -4.41
CA THR A 89 15.41 -7.91 -5.08
C THR A 89 14.69 -9.12 -4.50
N ASN A 90 14.37 -9.09 -3.20
CA ASN A 90 13.82 -10.25 -2.49
C ASN A 90 12.62 -9.93 -1.58
N GLY A 91 12.31 -8.63 -1.36
CA GLY A 91 11.20 -8.20 -0.52
C GLY A 91 11.46 -8.28 0.98
N ASN A 92 12.71 -8.44 1.42
CA ASN A 92 13.05 -8.44 2.83
C ASN A 92 13.00 -7.02 3.39
N PRO A 93 12.33 -6.78 4.54
CA PRO A 93 12.38 -5.49 5.21
C PRO A 93 13.79 -5.24 5.78
N LEU A 94 14.33 -4.06 5.51
CA LEU A 94 15.65 -3.63 5.95
C LEU A 94 15.57 -2.63 7.11
N TRP A 95 14.54 -1.78 7.09
CA TRP A 95 14.36 -0.72 8.07
C TRP A 95 12.89 -0.29 8.11
N HIS A 96 12.45 0.22 9.26
CA HIS A 96 11.14 0.84 9.40
C HIS A 96 11.14 1.96 10.44
N SER A 97 10.18 2.87 10.30
CA SER A 97 9.85 3.91 11.29
C SER A 97 8.34 4.07 11.37
N ARG A 98 7.80 4.11 12.58
CA ARG A 98 6.37 4.33 12.78
C ARG A 98 6.07 5.82 12.76
N ILE A 99 5.46 6.29 11.69
CA ILE A 99 5.15 7.72 11.46
C ILE A 99 3.66 7.98 11.20
N GLY A 100 2.86 6.93 10.98
CA GLY A 100 1.46 7.01 10.60
C GLY A 100 1.23 6.52 9.16
N GLY A 101 -0.04 6.48 8.75
CA GLY A 101 -0.41 6.08 7.39
C GLY A 101 0.05 7.12 6.35
N LEU A 102 0.75 6.66 5.33
CA LEU A 102 1.23 7.52 4.24
C LEU A 102 0.06 8.06 3.42
N THR A 103 0.10 9.35 3.10
CA THR A 103 -0.92 10.03 2.29
C THR A 103 -0.52 10.21 0.83
N ASN A 104 0.78 10.05 0.51
CA ASN A 104 1.32 10.14 -0.85
C ASN A 104 2.33 9.03 -1.13
N ALA A 105 2.77 8.91 -2.38
CA ALA A 105 3.95 8.14 -2.72
C ALA A 105 5.21 8.79 -2.13
N PRO A 106 6.16 8.03 -1.57
CA PRO A 106 7.46 8.56 -1.22
C PRO A 106 8.19 9.09 -2.46
N GLU A 107 8.95 10.15 -2.29
CA GLU A 107 9.78 10.76 -3.33
C GLU A 107 11.23 10.85 -2.89
N THR A 108 12.16 10.99 -3.82
CA THR A 108 13.57 11.17 -3.50
C THR A 108 14.15 12.39 -4.20
N PHE A 109 15.01 13.11 -3.48
CA PHE A 109 15.74 14.26 -4.00
C PHE A 109 17.14 14.32 -3.38
N ALA A 110 18.01 15.14 -3.92
CA ALA A 110 19.34 15.36 -3.40
C ALA A 110 19.60 16.85 -3.15
N ILE A 111 20.22 17.16 -2.02
CA ILE A 111 20.74 18.50 -1.68
C ILE A 111 22.20 18.32 -1.29
N ASP A 112 23.08 19.09 -1.91
CA ASP A 112 24.53 19.08 -1.66
C ASP A 112 25.15 17.68 -1.68
N GLY A 113 24.70 16.85 -2.65
CA GLY A 113 25.18 15.48 -2.81
C GLY A 113 24.61 14.46 -1.81
N ARG A 114 23.79 14.89 -0.86
CA ARG A 114 23.11 14.03 0.11
C ARG A 114 21.71 13.70 -0.37
N GLN A 115 21.40 12.41 -0.42
CA GLN A 115 20.09 11.94 -0.82
C GLN A 115 19.10 11.90 0.36
N TYR A 116 17.88 12.31 0.10
CA TYR A 116 16.76 12.32 1.02
C TYR A 116 15.59 11.52 0.42
N VAL A 117 14.81 10.91 1.30
CA VAL A 117 13.49 10.35 0.95
C VAL A 117 12.43 11.17 1.68
N LEU A 118 11.49 11.70 0.93
CA LEU A 118 10.39 12.55 1.39
C LEU A 118 9.09 11.78 1.41
N VAL A 119 8.30 11.92 2.47
CA VAL A 119 7.01 11.27 2.62
C VAL A 119 6.07 12.11 3.46
N ALA A 120 4.79 12.16 3.10
CA ALA A 120 3.77 12.86 3.87
C ALA A 120 2.88 11.89 4.65
N VAL A 121 2.50 12.32 5.85
CA VAL A 121 1.56 11.65 6.74
C VAL A 121 0.60 12.72 7.29
N GLY A 122 -0.64 12.70 6.86
CA GLY A 122 -1.60 13.75 7.18
C GLY A 122 -1.10 15.11 6.69
N ASP A 123 -0.89 16.02 7.61
CA ASP A 123 -0.38 17.38 7.39
C ASP A 123 1.12 17.54 7.64
N THR A 124 1.81 16.44 7.92
CA THR A 124 3.25 16.44 8.28
C THR A 124 4.08 15.85 7.15
N LEU A 125 5.18 16.54 6.83
CA LEU A 125 6.16 16.12 5.84
C LEU A 125 7.44 15.66 6.54
N TYR A 126 7.84 14.42 6.26
CA TYR A 126 9.06 13.82 6.80
C TYR A 126 10.12 13.71 5.72
N ALA A 127 11.35 14.08 6.06
CA ALA A 127 12.53 13.89 5.20
C ALA A 127 13.53 12.96 5.92
N PHE A 128 13.81 11.83 5.33
CA PHE A 128 14.76 10.84 5.83
C PHE A 128 16.04 10.91 5.02
N ALA A 129 17.18 10.80 5.70
CA ALA A 129 18.49 10.67 5.07
C ALA A 129 19.29 9.58 5.78
N LEU A 130 20.21 8.95 5.07
CA LEU A 130 21.18 8.06 5.70
C LEU A 130 22.03 8.88 6.68
N GLY A 131 22.20 8.35 7.89
CA GLY A 131 23.16 8.88 8.86
C GLY A 131 24.59 8.80 8.30
N GLN A 132 25.45 9.69 8.75
CA GLN A 132 26.87 9.58 8.54
C GLN A 132 27.46 8.58 9.51
#